data_f659f28fed58a24b348c59ea22cd843d
#
_entry.id   f659f28fed58a24b348c59ea22cd843d
#
_cell.length_a   1.000
_cell.length_b   1.000
_cell.length_c   1.000
_cell.angle_alpha   90.00
_cell.angle_beta   90.00
_cell.angle_gamma   90.00
#
_symmetry.space_group_name_H-M   'P 1'
#
loop_
_entity.id
_entity.type
_entity.pdbx_description
1 polymer ?
#
loop_
_entity_poly.entity_id
_entity_poly.type
_entity_poly.pdbx_seq_one_letter_code
_entity_poly.pdbx_strand_id
1 'polypeptide(L)'
;MKTPFFSLLIVALVAMSNSYAASNMGNPEFVAAFTEANKLMEEKFWDQAVKEWREVLAMDPKNINVNYKLGFCLLQTETEKVEALKYLEIATSERFSSGYDPYDVKEKQAPVEALYYLAVAQHLNLQFDKSNESLETMQEVISKNHKLSKAINYAMAINIEAKKQIANPKDFKIKNLGQVVNSKFADFSPVVTFDESSLFFTSRRMRPDSTNANNKDFITDKFRDDIYVVFKNKNGEWVTPELLNLNSDDHDATISVSPDGNTLFIYQDSLGDGQVKYSTLIGETWSTPAKLGSDINSKYWETHCTISANGSELYFVSDRPKGSGGRDIYKCLKGENGVWGVSQNLGSLVNTEYDEDAPFLSADGKYLYFASKGHNTMGGFDLFVCERDASGNWMSPVNMGYPLNTVDDDIFFQPTSDGKRAYYSSRKDGGQGDLDIYEVELPNVKREQLAALKGLFKSSKNSPLPSGLKVKIS
;
A
#
# COMPACT_ATOMS: atom_id res chain seq x y z
N MET A 1 -50.64 37.62 41.62
CA MET A 1 -51.24 36.70 40.64
C MET A 1 -50.38 36.74 39.38
N LYS A 2 -49.52 35.77 39.23
CA LYS A 2 -48.98 35.36 37.92
C LYS A 2 -48.51 33.89 38.08
N THR A 3 -49.23 33.02 37.50
CA THR A 3 -49.13 31.56 37.53
C THR A 3 -47.91 31.06 36.68
N PRO A 4 -47.36 29.91 36.98
CA PRO A 4 -46.20 29.38 36.33
C PRO A 4 -46.58 28.56 35.10
N PHE A 5 -46.01 28.89 33.93
CA PHE A 5 -46.23 28.19 32.67
C PHE A 5 -44.95 27.61 32.07
N PHE A 6 -43.98 27.24 32.93
CA PHE A 6 -42.65 26.82 32.45
C PHE A 6 -42.23 25.38 32.82
N SER A 7 -43.12 24.60 33.47
CA SER A 7 -42.71 23.25 33.94
C SER A 7 -43.25 22.07 33.12
N LEU A 8 -44.07 22.30 32.09
CA LEU A 8 -44.64 21.18 31.29
C LEU A 8 -43.89 20.87 29.99
N LEU A 9 -43.00 21.77 29.53
CA LEU A 9 -42.29 21.53 28.27
C LEU A 9 -40.97 20.71 28.43
N ILE A 10 -40.41 20.68 29.64
CA ILE A 10 -39.15 19.93 29.90
C ILE A 10 -39.40 18.45 30.13
N VAL A 11 -40.59 18.08 30.70
CA VAL A 11 -40.97 16.68 30.92
C VAL A 11 -41.33 15.97 29.61
N ALA A 12 -41.86 16.68 28.62
CA ALA A 12 -42.19 16.11 27.30
C ALA A 12 -40.91 15.85 26.43
N LEU A 13 -39.89 16.67 26.57
CA LEU A 13 -38.61 16.47 25.85
C LEU A 13 -37.77 15.32 26.45
N VAL A 14 -37.81 15.10 27.75
CA VAL A 14 -37.11 13.97 28.42
C VAL A 14 -37.86 12.65 28.20
N ALA A 15 -39.18 12.68 28.07
CA ALA A 15 -39.97 11.48 27.73
C ALA A 15 -39.85 11.07 26.27
N MET A 16 -39.62 12.02 25.34
CA MET A 16 -39.33 11.69 23.92
C MET A 16 -37.94 11.14 23.72
N SER A 17 -36.93 11.57 24.51
CA SER A 17 -35.55 11.03 24.39
C SER A 17 -35.40 9.60 24.93
N ASN A 18 -36.26 9.18 25.87
CA ASN A 18 -36.22 7.81 26.40
C ASN A 18 -37.11 6.82 25.62
N SER A 19 -38.03 7.28 24.76
CA SER A 19 -38.86 6.39 23.93
C SER A 19 -38.19 6.09 22.55
N TYR A 20 -37.20 6.88 22.12
CA TYR A 20 -36.48 6.63 20.87
C TYR A 20 -35.46 5.47 20.96
N ALA A 21 -35.02 5.11 22.17
CA ALA A 21 -34.02 4.05 22.35
C ALA A 21 -34.58 2.64 22.39
N ALA A 22 -35.93 2.44 22.38
CA ALA A 22 -36.53 1.15 22.67
C ALA A 22 -37.12 0.38 21.48
N SER A 23 -37.09 0.87 20.24
CA SER A 23 -37.83 0.21 19.15
C SER A 23 -37.25 0.29 17.73
N ASN A 24 -35.99 0.67 17.55
CA ASN A 24 -35.44 0.83 16.17
C ASN A 24 -35.25 -0.50 15.41
N MET A 25 -35.21 -1.65 16.11
CA MET A 25 -35.01 -2.96 15.48
C MET A 25 -36.25 -3.53 14.78
N GLY A 26 -37.40 -2.90 14.95
CA GLY A 26 -38.62 -3.17 14.17
C GLY A 26 -38.85 -2.14 13.07
N ASN A 27 -37.98 -1.13 12.96
CA ASN A 27 -38.09 -0.13 11.93
C ASN A 27 -37.62 -0.73 10.59
N PRO A 28 -38.49 -0.79 9.56
CA PRO A 28 -38.10 -1.32 8.24
C PRO A 28 -36.88 -0.62 7.61
N GLU A 29 -36.67 0.66 7.90
CA GLU A 29 -35.56 1.44 7.43
C GLU A 29 -34.22 0.97 8.05
N PHE A 30 -34.21 0.73 9.37
CA PHE A 30 -33.03 0.16 10.04
C PHE A 30 -32.69 -1.24 9.51
N VAL A 31 -33.74 -2.11 9.33
CA VAL A 31 -33.54 -3.46 8.78
C VAL A 31 -32.96 -3.41 7.37
N ALA A 32 -33.48 -2.55 6.51
CA ALA A 32 -33.03 -2.42 5.14
C ALA A 32 -31.55 -1.92 5.08
N ALA A 33 -31.22 -0.85 5.80
CA ALA A 33 -29.87 -0.30 5.87
C ALA A 33 -28.86 -1.30 6.49
N PHE A 34 -29.24 -2.01 7.57
CA PHE A 34 -28.42 -3.06 8.18
C PHE A 34 -28.12 -4.20 7.21
N THR A 35 -29.12 -4.62 6.43
CA THR A 35 -28.98 -5.71 5.45
C THR A 35 -28.08 -5.30 4.31
N GLU A 36 -28.22 -4.09 3.78
CA GLU A 36 -27.37 -3.58 2.70
C GLU A 36 -25.93 -3.40 3.18
N ALA A 37 -25.71 -2.81 4.37
CA ALA A 37 -24.40 -2.66 4.95
C ALA A 37 -23.67 -4.00 5.16
N ASN A 38 -24.38 -5.04 5.61
CA ASN A 38 -23.81 -6.40 5.71
C ASN A 38 -23.43 -6.96 4.35
N LYS A 39 -24.30 -6.81 3.34
CA LYS A 39 -24.01 -7.27 1.98
C LYS A 39 -22.76 -6.60 1.43
N LEU A 40 -22.65 -5.28 1.52
CA LEU A 40 -21.44 -4.54 1.08
C LEU A 40 -20.17 -4.99 1.83
N MET A 41 -20.29 -5.27 3.13
CA MET A 41 -19.20 -5.80 3.95
C MET A 41 -18.76 -7.19 3.48
N GLU A 42 -19.68 -8.09 3.11
CA GLU A 42 -19.38 -9.41 2.57
C GLU A 42 -18.75 -9.36 1.18
N GLU A 43 -19.24 -8.45 0.34
CA GLU A 43 -18.70 -8.17 -0.99
C GLU A 43 -17.38 -7.40 -0.93
N LYS A 44 -16.91 -7.03 0.28
CA LYS A 44 -15.69 -6.26 0.56
C LYS A 44 -15.67 -4.85 -0.06
N PHE A 45 -16.83 -4.26 -0.25
CA PHE A 45 -16.98 -2.87 -0.68
C PHE A 45 -16.84 -1.93 0.52
N TRP A 46 -15.61 -1.85 1.06
CA TRP A 46 -15.36 -1.32 2.40
C TRP A 46 -15.78 0.14 2.58
N ASP A 47 -15.44 1.02 1.63
CA ASP A 47 -15.79 2.44 1.71
C ASP A 47 -17.32 2.64 1.65
N GLN A 48 -18.01 1.85 0.82
CA GLN A 48 -19.47 1.87 0.74
C GLN A 48 -20.09 1.27 2.01
N ALA A 49 -19.56 0.16 2.53
CA ALA A 49 -20.01 -0.44 3.78
C ALA A 49 -19.86 0.54 4.96
N VAL A 50 -18.75 1.27 5.05
CA VAL A 50 -18.53 2.30 6.08
C VAL A 50 -19.62 3.37 6.01
N LYS A 51 -19.97 3.83 4.82
CA LYS A 51 -21.03 4.83 4.63
C LYS A 51 -22.37 4.31 5.15
N GLU A 52 -22.77 3.13 4.74
CA GLU A 52 -24.03 2.50 5.17
C GLU A 52 -24.02 2.21 6.69
N TRP A 53 -22.92 1.68 7.25
CA TRP A 53 -22.81 1.47 8.69
C TRP A 53 -22.87 2.76 9.50
N ARG A 54 -22.41 3.89 8.98
CA ARG A 54 -22.59 5.21 9.62
C ARG A 54 -24.06 5.61 9.66
N GLU A 55 -24.84 5.34 8.61
CA GLU A 55 -26.28 5.58 8.58
C GLU A 55 -27.03 4.68 9.59
N VAL A 56 -26.70 3.38 9.63
CA VAL A 56 -27.26 2.46 10.62
C VAL A 56 -26.94 2.91 12.04
N LEU A 57 -25.69 3.32 12.31
CA LEU A 57 -25.25 3.80 13.61
C LEU A 57 -25.98 5.10 14.02
N ALA A 58 -26.29 5.99 13.08
CA ALA A 58 -27.04 7.21 13.36
C ALA A 58 -28.45 6.91 13.89
N MET A 59 -29.06 5.78 13.47
CA MET A 59 -30.37 5.33 13.97
C MET A 59 -30.28 4.70 15.36
N ASP A 60 -29.17 4.05 15.73
CA ASP A 60 -28.94 3.44 17.06
C ASP A 60 -27.49 3.64 17.52
N PRO A 61 -27.11 4.84 18.00
CA PRO A 61 -25.72 5.21 18.28
C PRO A 61 -25.03 4.38 19.38
N LYS A 62 -25.79 3.69 20.22
CA LYS A 62 -25.29 2.86 21.31
C LYS A 62 -25.24 1.36 20.98
N ASN A 63 -25.59 0.98 19.78
CA ASN A 63 -25.60 -0.41 19.36
C ASN A 63 -24.15 -0.93 19.23
N ILE A 64 -23.78 -1.82 20.14
CA ILE A 64 -22.41 -2.37 20.24
C ILE A 64 -22.05 -3.18 18.99
N ASN A 65 -22.98 -3.97 18.44
CA ASN A 65 -22.75 -4.73 17.22
C ASN A 65 -22.51 -3.80 16.01
N VAL A 66 -23.30 -2.73 15.88
CA VAL A 66 -23.11 -1.76 14.77
C VAL A 66 -21.77 -1.03 14.92
N ASN A 67 -21.37 -0.63 16.14
CA ASN A 67 -20.06 -0.06 16.39
C ASN A 67 -18.93 -1.03 16.01
N TYR A 68 -19.07 -2.33 16.35
CA TYR A 68 -18.12 -3.37 15.94
C TYR A 68 -17.99 -3.45 14.41
N LYS A 69 -19.10 -3.55 13.70
CA LYS A 69 -19.11 -3.68 12.23
C LYS A 69 -18.52 -2.45 11.53
N LEU A 70 -18.90 -1.25 12.01
CA LEU A 70 -18.31 -0.02 11.49
C LEU A 70 -16.81 0.06 11.76
N GLY A 71 -16.37 -0.24 13.00
CA GLY A 71 -14.95 -0.27 13.35
C GLY A 71 -14.17 -1.29 12.55
N PHE A 72 -14.72 -2.48 12.32
CA PHE A 72 -14.13 -3.50 11.47
C PHE A 72 -13.98 -3.03 10.02
N CYS A 73 -15.04 -2.45 9.42
CA CYS A 73 -14.98 -1.94 8.05
C CYS A 73 -13.98 -0.80 7.91
N LEU A 74 -13.91 0.12 8.88
CA LEU A 74 -12.92 1.20 8.90
C LEU A 74 -11.48 0.69 8.85
N LEU A 75 -11.16 -0.40 9.56
CA LEU A 75 -9.83 -1.02 9.50
C LEU A 75 -9.48 -1.59 8.12
N GLN A 76 -10.47 -1.85 7.28
CA GLN A 76 -10.26 -2.35 5.92
C GLN A 76 -10.16 -1.22 4.88
N THR A 77 -10.52 0.02 5.23
CA THR A 77 -10.37 1.17 4.32
C THR A 77 -8.89 1.60 4.21
N GLU A 78 -8.56 2.32 3.19
CA GLU A 78 -7.19 2.82 3.01
C GLU A 78 -6.91 4.05 3.90
N THR A 79 -7.89 4.93 4.11
CA THR A 79 -7.68 6.26 4.72
C THR A 79 -8.27 6.44 6.11
N GLU A 80 -9.28 5.66 6.50
CA GLU A 80 -10.05 5.92 7.72
C GLU A 80 -9.73 4.94 8.87
N LYS A 81 -8.70 4.11 8.73
CA LYS A 81 -8.33 3.07 9.72
C LYS A 81 -8.17 3.58 11.15
N VAL A 82 -7.59 4.76 11.31
CA VAL A 82 -7.33 5.36 12.64
C VAL A 82 -8.62 5.67 13.38
N GLU A 83 -9.70 6.00 12.67
CA GLU A 83 -11.01 6.27 13.27
C GLU A 83 -11.67 5.03 13.89
N ALA A 84 -11.25 3.82 13.50
CA ALA A 84 -11.82 2.57 14.00
C ALA A 84 -11.75 2.47 15.53
N LEU A 85 -10.72 3.07 16.15
CA LEU A 85 -10.47 2.97 17.58
C LEU A 85 -11.68 3.37 18.42
N LYS A 86 -12.29 4.52 18.16
CA LYS A 86 -13.43 5.03 18.94
C LYS A 86 -14.67 4.10 18.89
N TYR A 87 -14.89 3.43 17.77
CA TYR A 87 -16.00 2.50 17.61
C TYR A 87 -15.70 1.14 18.23
N LEU A 88 -14.48 0.65 18.10
CA LEU A 88 -14.08 -0.63 18.68
C LEU A 88 -13.93 -0.56 20.21
N GLU A 89 -13.58 0.59 20.79
CA GLU A 89 -13.67 0.82 22.25
C GLU A 89 -15.12 0.68 22.76
N ILE A 90 -16.09 1.22 22.02
CA ILE A 90 -17.51 1.03 22.35
C ILE A 90 -17.90 -0.45 22.17
N ALA A 91 -17.48 -1.08 21.09
CA ALA A 91 -17.80 -2.46 20.76
C ALA A 91 -17.32 -3.49 21.81
N THR A 92 -16.29 -3.16 22.56
CA THR A 92 -15.67 -4.03 23.59
C THR A 92 -16.01 -3.62 25.02
N SER A 93 -16.86 -2.60 25.22
CA SER A 93 -17.20 -2.05 26.56
C SER A 93 -18.13 -2.93 27.38
N GLU A 94 -18.80 -3.93 26.76
CA GLU A 94 -19.75 -4.83 27.41
C GLU A 94 -19.41 -6.30 27.14
N ARG A 95 -20.30 -7.21 27.53
CA ARG A 95 -20.16 -8.65 27.30
C ARG A 95 -20.25 -8.98 25.82
N PHE A 96 -19.43 -9.93 25.39
CA PHE A 96 -19.49 -10.49 24.04
C PHE A 96 -20.65 -11.45 23.86
N SER A 97 -21.19 -11.51 22.65
CA SER A 97 -22.19 -12.50 22.28
C SER A 97 -21.63 -13.91 22.34
N SER A 98 -22.37 -14.83 22.98
CA SER A 98 -21.99 -16.25 23.06
C SER A 98 -22.42 -17.06 21.83
N GLY A 99 -23.27 -16.51 20.99
CA GLY A 99 -23.82 -17.14 19.78
C GLY A 99 -24.01 -16.09 18.70
N TYR A 100 -22.93 -15.35 18.40
CA TYR A 100 -22.96 -14.23 17.48
C TYR A 100 -23.43 -14.64 16.08
N ASP A 101 -24.53 -14.01 15.64
CA ASP A 101 -25.02 -14.09 14.28
C ASP A 101 -24.84 -12.72 13.58
N PRO A 102 -23.93 -12.60 12.60
CA PRO A 102 -23.68 -11.34 11.90
C PRO A 102 -24.90 -10.82 11.11
N TYR A 103 -25.90 -11.67 10.84
CA TYR A 103 -27.10 -11.32 10.06
C TYR A 103 -28.30 -10.98 10.93
N ASP A 104 -28.24 -11.31 12.21
CA ASP A 104 -29.36 -10.98 13.11
C ASP A 104 -29.40 -9.48 13.40
N VAL A 105 -30.39 -8.83 12.83
CA VAL A 105 -30.67 -7.39 13.04
C VAL A 105 -30.91 -7.05 14.52
N LYS A 106 -31.29 -8.05 15.34
CA LYS A 106 -31.54 -7.89 16.79
C LYS A 106 -30.28 -8.10 17.63
N GLU A 107 -29.18 -8.57 17.04
CA GLU A 107 -27.93 -8.74 17.77
C GLU A 107 -27.40 -7.37 18.22
N LYS A 108 -27.19 -7.22 19.52
CA LYS A 108 -26.69 -5.98 20.13
C LYS A 108 -25.28 -6.06 20.62
N GLN A 109 -24.75 -7.27 20.79
CA GLN A 109 -23.40 -7.50 21.32
C GLN A 109 -22.41 -7.78 20.21
N ALA A 110 -21.15 -7.40 20.42
CA ALA A 110 -20.08 -7.74 19.50
C ALA A 110 -19.60 -9.19 19.73
N PRO A 111 -18.99 -9.82 18.73
CA PRO A 111 -18.26 -11.08 18.93
C PRO A 111 -16.95 -10.83 19.69
N VAL A 112 -16.38 -11.88 20.28
CA VAL A 112 -15.09 -11.79 21.00
C VAL A 112 -13.94 -11.32 20.10
N GLU A 113 -14.01 -11.59 18.81
CA GLU A 113 -13.07 -11.11 17.80
C GLU A 113 -12.93 -9.58 17.77
N ALA A 114 -13.89 -8.83 18.29
CA ALA A 114 -13.80 -7.38 18.46
C ALA A 114 -12.56 -6.93 19.25
N LEU A 115 -12.08 -7.75 20.19
CA LEU A 115 -10.84 -7.49 20.94
C LEU A 115 -9.61 -7.49 20.03
N TYR A 116 -9.54 -8.40 19.07
CA TYR A 116 -8.45 -8.42 18.09
C TYR A 116 -8.45 -7.15 17.23
N TYR A 117 -9.62 -6.76 16.72
CA TYR A 117 -9.73 -5.55 15.91
C TYR A 117 -9.51 -4.27 16.72
N LEU A 118 -9.92 -4.26 18.00
CA LEU A 118 -9.55 -3.18 18.91
C LEU A 118 -8.03 -3.08 19.07
N ALA A 119 -7.34 -4.21 19.24
CA ALA A 119 -5.88 -4.23 19.37
C ALA A 119 -5.20 -3.70 18.09
N VAL A 120 -5.71 -4.06 16.91
CA VAL A 120 -5.22 -3.51 15.63
C VAL A 120 -5.43 -1.99 15.57
N ALA A 121 -6.61 -1.50 15.96
CA ALA A 121 -6.88 -0.06 16.01
C ALA A 121 -6.01 0.68 17.03
N GLN A 122 -5.74 0.08 18.20
CA GLN A 122 -4.84 0.61 19.22
C GLN A 122 -3.39 0.68 18.72
N HIS A 123 -2.93 -0.35 17.99
CA HIS A 123 -1.63 -0.36 17.33
C HIS A 123 -1.48 0.83 16.35
N LEU A 124 -2.44 1.01 15.43
CA LEU A 124 -2.46 2.13 14.48
C LEU A 124 -2.48 3.50 15.16
N ASN A 125 -3.00 3.57 16.39
CA ASN A 125 -3.01 4.77 17.23
C ASN A 125 -1.82 4.83 18.22
N LEU A 126 -0.75 4.06 17.98
CA LEU A 126 0.47 4.02 18.79
C LEU A 126 0.26 3.60 20.27
N GLN A 127 -0.86 2.93 20.58
CA GLN A 127 -1.21 2.47 21.93
C GLN A 127 -0.79 1.01 22.14
N PHE A 128 0.49 0.69 21.93
CA PHE A 128 1.01 -0.68 21.86
C PHE A 128 0.77 -1.50 23.14
N ASP A 129 0.87 -0.89 24.32
CA ASP A 129 0.64 -1.59 25.58
C ASP A 129 -0.84 -1.99 25.72
N LYS A 130 -1.78 -1.08 25.39
CA LYS A 130 -3.20 -1.40 25.37
C LYS A 130 -3.55 -2.46 24.30
N SER A 131 -2.90 -2.38 23.13
CA SER A 131 -3.06 -3.38 22.10
C SER A 131 -2.69 -4.78 22.63
N ASN A 132 -1.56 -4.91 23.34
CA ASN A 132 -1.17 -6.17 23.94
C ASN A 132 -2.16 -6.62 25.04
N GLU A 133 -2.64 -5.72 25.90
CA GLU A 133 -3.66 -6.02 26.92
C GLU A 133 -4.96 -6.55 26.27
N SER A 134 -5.41 -5.96 25.17
CA SER A 134 -6.57 -6.44 24.41
C SER A 134 -6.36 -7.82 23.82
N LEU A 135 -5.15 -8.10 23.27
CA LEU A 135 -4.77 -9.41 22.72
C LEU A 135 -4.66 -10.47 23.81
N GLU A 136 -4.06 -10.16 24.97
CA GLU A 136 -3.97 -11.04 26.12
C GLU A 136 -5.36 -11.39 26.65
N THR A 137 -6.23 -10.39 26.81
CA THR A 137 -7.63 -10.58 27.21
C THR A 137 -8.34 -11.53 26.24
N MET A 138 -8.11 -11.39 24.93
CA MET A 138 -8.69 -12.30 23.95
C MET A 138 -8.15 -13.72 24.10
N GLN A 139 -6.81 -13.89 24.32
CA GLN A 139 -6.21 -15.20 24.50
C GLN A 139 -6.76 -15.98 25.71
N GLU A 140 -7.19 -15.28 26.77
CA GLU A 140 -7.77 -15.91 27.95
C GLU A 140 -9.16 -16.52 27.69
N VAL A 141 -9.92 -15.95 26.75
CA VAL A 141 -11.33 -16.36 26.50
C VAL A 141 -11.52 -17.23 25.28
N ILE A 142 -10.54 -17.29 24.36
CA ILE A 142 -10.64 -18.15 23.17
C ILE A 142 -9.96 -19.50 23.37
N SER A 143 -10.32 -20.47 22.54
CA SER A 143 -9.62 -21.75 22.52
C SER A 143 -8.22 -21.62 21.86
N LYS A 144 -7.27 -22.48 22.25
CA LYS A 144 -5.93 -22.52 21.65
C LYS A 144 -5.91 -22.73 20.13
N ASN A 145 -6.95 -23.36 19.60
CA ASN A 145 -7.11 -23.62 18.16
C ASN A 145 -8.00 -22.59 17.46
N HIS A 146 -8.23 -21.45 18.08
CA HIS A 146 -9.03 -20.38 17.47
C HIS A 146 -8.31 -19.87 16.20
N LYS A 147 -9.10 -19.55 15.15
CA LYS A 147 -8.60 -19.08 13.84
C LYS A 147 -7.65 -17.86 13.93
N LEU A 148 -7.81 -17.01 14.94
CA LEU A 148 -6.99 -15.81 15.15
C LEU A 148 -5.76 -16.05 16.05
N SER A 149 -5.54 -17.25 16.61
CA SER A 149 -4.43 -17.47 17.55
C SER A 149 -3.05 -17.13 16.96
N LYS A 150 -2.83 -17.46 15.66
CA LYS A 150 -1.60 -17.07 14.95
C LYS A 150 -1.51 -15.56 14.75
N ALA A 151 -2.61 -14.92 14.34
CA ALA A 151 -2.67 -13.48 14.09
C ALA A 151 -2.46 -12.68 15.39
N ILE A 152 -2.97 -13.14 16.52
CA ILE A 152 -2.74 -12.54 17.84
C ILE A 152 -1.23 -12.54 18.19
N ASN A 153 -0.57 -13.69 18.08
CA ASN A 153 0.87 -13.78 18.37
C ASN A 153 1.70 -12.88 17.46
N TYR A 154 1.32 -12.80 16.18
CA TYR A 154 1.94 -11.92 15.22
C TYR A 154 1.73 -10.44 15.57
N ALA A 155 0.51 -10.02 15.92
CA ALA A 155 0.20 -8.65 16.33
C ALA A 155 0.97 -8.25 17.60
N MET A 156 1.12 -9.15 18.57
CA MET A 156 1.95 -8.89 19.77
C MET A 156 3.42 -8.69 19.42
N ALA A 157 3.97 -9.48 18.50
CA ALA A 157 5.35 -9.33 18.04
C ALA A 157 5.57 -7.98 17.31
N ILE A 158 4.62 -7.56 16.47
CA ILE A 158 4.64 -6.26 15.79
C ILE A 158 4.60 -5.11 16.82
N ASN A 159 3.74 -5.19 17.84
CA ASN A 159 3.67 -4.17 18.90
C ASN A 159 5.01 -3.99 19.61
N ILE A 160 5.71 -5.09 19.92
CA ILE A 160 7.02 -5.07 20.57
C ILE A 160 8.05 -4.40 19.65
N GLU A 161 8.08 -4.78 18.38
CA GLU A 161 9.04 -4.20 17.42
C GLU A 161 8.74 -2.72 17.15
N ALA A 162 7.47 -2.34 16.96
CA ALA A 162 7.06 -0.95 16.78
C ALA A 162 7.48 -0.06 17.94
N LYS A 163 7.21 -0.50 19.18
CA LYS A 163 7.62 0.22 20.39
C LYS A 163 9.14 0.40 20.47
N LYS A 164 9.90 -0.64 20.13
CA LYS A 164 11.37 -0.63 20.09
C LYS A 164 11.90 0.33 19.02
N GLN A 165 11.37 0.31 17.82
CA GLN A 165 11.84 1.15 16.70
C GLN A 165 11.51 2.62 16.93
N ILE A 166 10.30 2.95 17.42
CA ILE A 166 9.89 4.32 17.76
C ILE A 166 10.74 4.88 18.91
N ALA A 167 11.12 4.05 19.88
CA ALA A 167 12.04 4.47 20.95
C ALA A 167 13.48 4.71 20.47
N ASN A 168 13.86 4.21 19.29
CA ASN A 168 15.19 4.33 18.71
C ASN A 168 15.13 4.85 17.27
N PRO A 169 14.64 6.07 17.05
CA PRO A 169 14.46 6.61 15.70
C PRO A 169 15.80 6.78 14.99
N LYS A 170 15.80 6.50 13.68
CA LYS A 170 16.95 6.78 12.82
C LYS A 170 16.89 8.21 12.30
N ASP A 171 18.05 8.80 12.02
CA ASP A 171 18.17 10.17 11.53
C ASP A 171 17.91 10.24 10.02
N PHE A 172 16.64 10.05 9.63
CA PHE A 172 16.17 10.27 8.27
C PHE A 172 15.55 11.66 8.16
N LYS A 173 15.96 12.42 7.14
CA LYS A 173 15.28 13.65 6.76
C LYS A 173 14.27 13.35 5.66
N ILE A 174 13.00 13.34 6.04
CA ILE A 174 11.88 13.00 5.16
C ILE A 174 11.14 14.27 4.78
N LYS A 175 10.87 14.45 3.49
CA LYS A 175 10.17 15.59 2.93
C LYS A 175 9.05 15.13 1.99
N ASN A 176 7.83 15.59 2.24
CA ASN A 176 6.73 15.45 1.29
C ASN A 176 7.03 16.25 0.02
N LEU A 177 6.78 15.70 -1.17
CA LEU A 177 7.03 16.41 -2.44
C LEU A 177 6.05 17.57 -2.68
N GLY A 178 5.02 17.72 -1.83
CA GLY A 178 4.08 18.83 -1.85
C GLY A 178 3.07 18.76 -2.99
N GLN A 179 2.21 19.78 -3.07
CA GLN A 179 1.04 19.85 -3.96
C GLN A 179 1.38 19.85 -5.46
N VAL A 180 2.64 20.07 -5.82
CA VAL A 180 3.06 19.99 -7.22
C VAL A 180 3.03 18.54 -7.70
N VAL A 181 3.49 17.60 -6.87
CA VAL A 181 3.53 16.17 -7.19
C VAL A 181 2.32 15.47 -6.58
N ASN A 182 2.12 15.62 -5.27
CA ASN A 182 1.05 14.97 -4.53
C ASN A 182 -0.28 15.73 -4.68
N SER A 183 -1.36 15.00 -4.86
CA SER A 183 -2.73 15.50 -4.97
C SER A 183 -3.54 15.16 -3.72
N LYS A 184 -4.82 15.48 -3.70
CA LYS A 184 -5.75 15.03 -2.65
C LYS A 184 -6.15 13.55 -2.78
N PHE A 185 -5.68 12.85 -3.78
CA PHE A 185 -5.89 11.43 -4.02
C PHE A 185 -4.61 10.65 -3.70
N ALA A 186 -4.63 9.33 -3.88
CA ALA A 186 -3.41 8.53 -3.76
C ALA A 186 -2.42 8.84 -4.89
N ASP A 187 -1.18 9.14 -4.51
CA ASP A 187 -0.04 9.32 -5.40
C ASP A 187 1.09 8.41 -4.90
N PHE A 188 1.49 7.41 -5.67
CA PHE A 188 2.34 6.34 -5.18
C PHE A 188 3.23 5.72 -6.27
N SER A 189 4.03 4.72 -5.89
CA SER A 189 4.97 4.01 -6.76
C SER A 189 5.87 4.97 -7.56
N PRO A 190 6.68 5.83 -6.87
CA PRO A 190 7.58 6.75 -7.52
C PRO A 190 8.71 6.00 -8.23
N VAL A 191 9.02 6.39 -9.47
CA VAL A 191 10.06 5.81 -10.31
C VAL A 191 10.91 6.94 -10.87
N VAL A 192 12.10 7.15 -10.31
CA VAL A 192 13.01 8.22 -10.70
C VAL A 192 14.02 7.74 -11.76
N THR A 193 14.27 8.57 -12.77
CA THR A 193 15.33 8.29 -13.76
C THR A 193 16.72 8.39 -13.13
N PHE A 194 17.71 7.73 -13.75
CA PHE A 194 19.09 7.69 -13.25
C PHE A 194 19.69 9.08 -13.05
N ASP A 195 19.39 10.04 -13.91
CA ASP A 195 19.83 11.43 -13.85
C ASP A 195 18.94 12.33 -12.99
N GLU A 196 17.89 11.75 -12.39
CA GLU A 196 16.88 12.43 -11.57
C GLU A 196 16.18 13.60 -12.26
N SER A 197 16.18 13.65 -13.60
CA SER A 197 15.49 14.69 -14.38
C SER A 197 13.99 14.48 -14.44
N SER A 198 13.54 13.23 -14.26
CA SER A 198 12.14 12.82 -14.38
C SER A 198 11.74 11.87 -13.26
N LEU A 199 10.52 12.00 -12.79
CA LEU A 199 9.87 11.13 -11.82
C LEU A 199 8.54 10.65 -12.42
N PHE A 200 8.44 9.35 -12.68
CA PHE A 200 7.18 8.71 -13.01
C PHE A 200 6.50 8.28 -11.71
N PHE A 201 5.20 8.29 -11.68
CA PHE A 201 4.43 7.84 -10.51
C PHE A 201 3.01 7.45 -10.90
N THR A 202 2.38 6.68 -10.05
CA THR A 202 0.97 6.30 -10.17
C THR A 202 0.10 7.27 -9.41
N SER A 203 -1.06 7.62 -9.96
CA SER A 203 -2.01 8.52 -9.30
C SER A 203 -3.45 8.11 -9.55
N ARG A 204 -4.27 8.23 -8.52
CA ARG A 204 -5.74 8.08 -8.59
C ARG A 204 -6.46 9.43 -8.74
N ARG A 205 -5.83 10.39 -9.40
CA ARG A 205 -6.43 11.72 -9.64
C ARG A 205 -7.33 11.71 -10.88
N MET A 206 -8.25 12.64 -10.92
CA MET A 206 -8.98 12.90 -12.15
C MET A 206 -8.02 13.38 -13.24
N ARG A 207 -8.12 12.79 -14.46
CA ARG A 207 -7.30 13.20 -15.61
C ARG A 207 -7.55 14.67 -15.96
N PRO A 208 -6.57 15.42 -16.47
CA PRO A 208 -6.72 16.83 -16.79
C PRO A 208 -7.84 17.12 -17.79
N ASP A 209 -8.10 16.21 -18.71
CA ASP A 209 -9.18 16.28 -19.71
C ASP A 209 -10.50 15.68 -19.22
N SER A 210 -10.56 15.24 -17.97
CA SER A 210 -11.72 14.60 -17.33
C SER A 210 -12.23 13.32 -18.03
N THR A 211 -11.43 12.68 -18.87
CA THR A 211 -11.83 11.45 -19.58
C THR A 211 -12.14 10.29 -18.64
N ASN A 212 -11.53 10.25 -17.46
CA ASN A 212 -11.79 9.23 -16.42
C ASN A 212 -12.87 9.62 -15.41
N ALA A 213 -13.62 10.72 -15.60
CA ALA A 213 -14.60 11.20 -14.62
C ALA A 213 -15.66 10.16 -14.23
N ASN A 214 -16.03 9.29 -15.17
CA ASN A 214 -16.98 8.19 -14.98
C ASN A 214 -16.31 6.81 -14.97
N ASN A 215 -14.98 6.75 -15.00
CA ASN A 215 -14.20 5.51 -14.99
C ASN A 215 -13.60 5.26 -13.61
N LYS A 216 -14.47 4.90 -12.67
CA LYS A 216 -14.07 4.56 -11.32
C LYS A 216 -13.98 3.05 -11.15
N ASP A 217 -13.12 2.63 -10.25
CA ASP A 217 -13.10 1.26 -9.77
C ASP A 217 -14.40 0.94 -9.03
N PHE A 218 -15.02 -0.16 -9.39
CA PHE A 218 -16.34 -0.55 -8.87
C PHE A 218 -16.30 -0.91 -7.37
N ILE A 219 -15.18 -1.45 -6.89
CA ILE A 219 -15.02 -1.89 -5.50
C ILE A 219 -14.78 -0.70 -4.58
N THR A 220 -13.90 0.21 -4.98
CA THR A 220 -13.43 1.31 -4.13
C THR A 220 -14.15 2.64 -4.36
N ASP A 221 -14.91 2.78 -5.44
CA ASP A 221 -15.50 4.06 -5.93
C ASP A 221 -14.45 5.16 -6.14
N LYS A 222 -13.17 4.81 -6.26
CA LYS A 222 -12.06 5.73 -6.55
C LYS A 222 -11.74 5.73 -8.03
N PHE A 223 -11.08 6.77 -8.52
CA PHE A 223 -10.53 6.75 -9.88
C PHE A 223 -9.52 5.62 -10.00
N ARG A 224 -9.44 5.02 -11.18
CA ARG A 224 -8.45 3.99 -11.49
C ARG A 224 -7.05 4.57 -11.52
N ASP A 225 -6.08 3.70 -11.36
CA ASP A 225 -4.67 4.06 -11.36
C ASP A 225 -4.23 4.53 -12.74
N ASP A 226 -3.59 5.69 -12.81
CA ASP A 226 -3.02 6.27 -14.03
C ASP A 226 -1.53 6.64 -13.79
N ILE A 227 -0.73 6.49 -14.83
CA ILE A 227 0.69 6.85 -14.82
C ILE A 227 0.88 8.31 -15.20
N TYR A 228 1.58 9.04 -14.34
CA TYR A 228 2.01 10.42 -14.58
C TYR A 228 3.52 10.52 -14.61
N VAL A 229 4.02 11.58 -15.24
CA VAL A 229 5.43 11.97 -15.21
C VAL A 229 5.54 13.44 -14.82
N VAL A 230 6.56 13.74 -14.02
CA VAL A 230 6.92 15.11 -13.67
C VAL A 230 8.41 15.32 -13.95
N PHE A 231 8.74 16.51 -14.46
CA PHE A 231 10.11 16.86 -14.83
C PHE A 231 10.67 17.91 -13.88
N LYS A 232 11.98 17.97 -13.72
CA LYS A 232 12.66 19.08 -13.05
C LYS A 232 12.90 20.24 -14.05
N ASN A 233 12.60 21.46 -13.60
CA ASN A 233 12.98 22.65 -14.31
C ASN A 233 14.50 22.94 -14.16
N LYS A 234 14.97 24.02 -14.77
CA LYS A 234 16.40 24.44 -14.71
C LYS A 234 16.89 24.74 -13.28
N ASN A 235 15.98 25.02 -12.36
CA ASN A 235 16.32 25.27 -10.95
C ASN A 235 16.32 23.97 -10.10
N GLY A 236 16.03 22.80 -10.69
CA GLY A 236 15.90 21.52 -10.00
C GLY A 236 14.58 21.30 -9.29
N GLU A 237 13.54 22.11 -9.58
CA GLU A 237 12.23 22.00 -8.97
C GLU A 237 11.29 21.17 -9.86
N TRP A 238 10.43 20.35 -9.25
CA TRP A 238 9.40 19.61 -9.95
C TRP A 238 8.34 20.56 -10.52
N VAL A 239 7.91 20.32 -11.77
CA VAL A 239 6.87 21.12 -12.44
C VAL A 239 5.53 20.36 -12.45
N THR A 240 4.53 20.87 -13.18
CA THR A 240 3.20 20.22 -13.26
C THR A 240 3.30 18.83 -13.85
N PRO A 241 2.71 17.80 -13.22
CA PRO A 241 2.68 16.45 -13.76
C PRO A 241 1.90 16.34 -15.07
N GLU A 242 2.40 15.50 -15.96
CA GLU A 242 1.78 15.22 -17.25
C GLU A 242 1.26 13.77 -17.24
N LEU A 243 0.05 13.56 -17.79
CA LEU A 243 -0.51 12.24 -18.00
C LEU A 243 0.27 11.51 -19.09
N LEU A 244 0.73 10.29 -18.81
CA LEU A 244 1.50 9.54 -19.78
C LEU A 244 0.59 8.89 -20.83
N ASN A 245 1.05 8.78 -22.07
CA ASN A 245 0.29 8.19 -23.19
C ASN A 245 0.19 6.65 -23.13
N LEU A 246 0.56 6.03 -22.02
CA LEU A 246 0.51 4.57 -21.80
C LEU A 246 -0.76 4.12 -21.07
N ASN A 247 -1.52 5.06 -20.52
CA ASN A 247 -2.71 4.75 -19.74
C ASN A 247 -3.84 4.19 -20.60
N SER A 248 -4.49 3.19 -20.07
CA SER A 248 -5.71 2.57 -20.60
C SER A 248 -6.96 3.08 -19.86
N ASP A 249 -8.07 2.35 -19.98
CA ASP A 249 -9.27 2.56 -19.16
C ASP A 249 -9.29 1.65 -17.91
N ASP A 250 -8.26 0.85 -17.71
CA ASP A 250 -8.09 -0.05 -16.57
C ASP A 250 -7.07 0.53 -15.56
N HIS A 251 -6.53 -0.31 -14.66
CA HIS A 251 -5.48 0.11 -13.73
C HIS A 251 -4.12 0.06 -14.40
N ASP A 252 -3.45 1.20 -14.48
CA ASP A 252 -2.11 1.36 -15.01
C ASP A 252 -1.20 1.96 -13.94
N ALA A 253 -0.15 1.24 -13.54
CA ALA A 253 0.77 1.70 -12.52
C ALA A 253 2.24 1.61 -12.93
N THR A 254 3.04 2.53 -12.39
CA THR A 254 4.50 2.49 -12.54
C THR A 254 5.12 1.37 -11.72
N ILE A 255 6.14 0.73 -12.26
CA ILE A 255 6.91 -0.30 -11.57
C ILE A 255 8.37 0.10 -11.44
N SER A 256 9.06 0.27 -12.55
CA SER A 256 10.49 0.65 -12.59
C SER A 256 10.87 1.17 -13.96
N VAL A 257 12.03 1.86 -14.03
CA VAL A 257 12.64 2.31 -15.29
C VAL A 257 14.02 1.70 -15.42
N SER A 258 14.39 1.32 -16.65
CA SER A 258 15.74 0.83 -16.91
C SER A 258 16.78 1.95 -16.64
N PRO A 259 18.00 1.60 -16.24
CA PRO A 259 19.03 2.61 -15.91
C PRO A 259 19.36 3.57 -17.06
N ASP A 260 19.17 3.16 -18.32
CA ASP A 260 19.33 4.02 -19.48
C ASP A 260 18.12 4.96 -19.74
N GLY A 261 17.05 4.79 -18.96
CA GLY A 261 15.81 5.57 -19.07
C GLY A 261 14.96 5.25 -20.29
N ASN A 262 15.29 4.19 -21.05
CA ASN A 262 14.62 3.90 -22.33
C ASN A 262 13.55 2.80 -22.23
N THR A 263 13.47 2.09 -21.12
CA THR A 263 12.43 1.07 -20.89
C THR A 263 11.71 1.37 -19.57
N LEU A 264 10.42 1.58 -19.66
CA LEU A 264 9.53 1.72 -18.50
C LEU A 264 8.79 0.41 -18.30
N PHE A 265 8.90 -0.18 -17.11
CA PHE A 265 8.09 -1.32 -16.68
C PHE A 265 6.84 -0.77 -16.00
N ILE A 266 5.71 -1.34 -16.35
CA ILE A 266 4.40 -0.93 -15.86
C ILE A 266 3.57 -2.14 -15.48
N TYR A 267 2.68 -1.95 -14.52
CA TYR A 267 1.61 -2.87 -14.20
C TYR A 267 0.37 -2.48 -14.98
N GLN A 268 -0.31 -3.44 -15.56
CA GLN A 268 -1.64 -3.26 -16.14
C GLN A 268 -2.54 -4.41 -15.71
N ASP A 269 -3.74 -4.07 -15.25
CA ASP A 269 -4.74 -5.03 -14.80
C ASP A 269 -6.10 -4.70 -15.43
N SER A 270 -6.59 -5.58 -16.26
CA SER A 270 -7.91 -5.43 -16.89
C SER A 270 -8.99 -6.37 -16.33
N LEU A 271 -8.59 -7.46 -15.70
CA LEU A 271 -9.52 -8.51 -15.22
C LEU A 271 -9.13 -9.14 -13.88
N GLY A 272 -8.24 -8.49 -13.11
CA GLY A 272 -7.70 -9.03 -11.86
C GLY A 272 -6.59 -10.05 -12.06
N ASP A 273 -5.99 -10.12 -13.27
CA ASP A 273 -4.88 -11.02 -13.59
C ASP A 273 -3.50 -10.34 -13.52
N GLY A 274 -3.46 -9.07 -13.14
CA GLY A 274 -2.34 -8.16 -13.02
C GLY A 274 -1.03 -8.61 -13.66
N GLN A 275 -0.54 -7.89 -14.66
CA GLN A 275 0.63 -8.31 -15.44
C GLN A 275 1.69 -7.22 -15.53
N VAL A 276 2.96 -7.64 -15.43
CA VAL A 276 4.09 -6.78 -15.71
C VAL A 276 4.29 -6.66 -17.23
N LYS A 277 4.24 -5.43 -17.72
CA LYS A 277 4.51 -5.08 -19.13
C LYS A 277 5.68 -4.11 -19.19
N TYR A 278 6.21 -3.91 -20.38
CA TYR A 278 7.24 -2.91 -20.63
C TYR A 278 6.91 -2.09 -21.87
N SER A 279 7.32 -0.83 -21.83
CA SER A 279 7.27 0.09 -22.95
C SER A 279 8.65 0.66 -23.22
N THR A 280 8.98 0.90 -24.47
CA THR A 280 10.28 1.45 -24.88
C THR A 280 10.11 2.85 -25.42
N LEU A 281 10.98 3.76 -25.00
CA LEU A 281 10.99 5.13 -25.49
C LEU A 281 11.57 5.19 -26.90
N ILE A 282 10.77 5.63 -27.86
CA ILE A 282 11.12 5.79 -29.27
C ILE A 282 11.02 7.28 -29.63
N GLY A 283 12.17 7.95 -29.68
CA GLY A 283 12.19 9.42 -29.76
C GLY A 283 11.65 10.05 -28.48
N GLU A 284 10.50 10.69 -28.53
CA GLU A 284 9.82 11.33 -27.40
C GLU A 284 8.53 10.59 -26.99
N THR A 285 8.26 9.45 -27.58
CA THR A 285 6.99 8.71 -27.39
C THR A 285 7.27 7.29 -26.87
N TRP A 286 6.50 6.88 -25.90
CA TRP A 286 6.52 5.50 -25.40
C TRP A 286 5.75 4.56 -26.34
N SER A 287 6.33 3.40 -26.63
CA SER A 287 5.70 2.36 -27.46
C SER A 287 4.48 1.77 -26.77
N THR A 288 3.59 1.10 -27.51
CA THR A 288 2.53 0.28 -26.91
C THR A 288 3.14 -0.75 -25.96
N PRO A 289 2.60 -0.89 -24.72
CA PRO A 289 3.12 -1.85 -23.75
C PRO A 289 3.09 -3.30 -24.23
N ALA A 290 4.21 -4.00 -24.07
CA ALA A 290 4.36 -5.41 -24.42
C ALA A 290 4.52 -6.26 -23.15
N LYS A 291 3.99 -7.50 -23.18
CA LYS A 291 4.13 -8.45 -22.06
C LYS A 291 5.56 -8.97 -21.98
N LEU A 292 6.05 -9.20 -20.77
CA LEU A 292 7.20 -10.05 -20.53
C LEU A 292 6.85 -11.52 -20.80
N GLY A 293 7.89 -12.37 -20.96
CA GLY A 293 7.67 -13.79 -21.26
C GLY A 293 6.95 -14.55 -20.15
N SER A 294 6.49 -15.76 -20.46
CA SER A 294 5.70 -16.62 -19.56
C SER A 294 6.42 -17.07 -18.30
N ASP A 295 7.75 -16.99 -18.25
CA ASP A 295 8.52 -17.27 -17.04
C ASP A 295 8.36 -16.17 -15.96
N ILE A 296 7.96 -14.96 -16.41
CA ILE A 296 7.64 -13.82 -15.56
C ILE A 296 6.14 -13.70 -15.41
N ASN A 297 5.41 -13.38 -16.49
CA ASN A 297 3.94 -13.30 -16.46
C ASN A 297 3.33 -14.69 -16.53
N SER A 298 2.70 -15.10 -15.47
CA SER A 298 2.03 -16.40 -15.36
C SER A 298 0.50 -16.23 -15.41
N LYS A 299 -0.26 -17.20 -14.96
CA LYS A 299 -1.70 -17.09 -14.72
C LYS A 299 -2.01 -16.59 -13.29
N TYR A 300 -1.00 -16.28 -12.54
CA TYR A 300 -1.05 -15.74 -11.19
C TYR A 300 -0.80 -14.24 -11.22
N TRP A 301 -0.81 -13.61 -10.09
CA TRP A 301 -0.69 -12.17 -9.98
C TRP A 301 0.77 -11.73 -9.86
N GLU A 302 1.26 -10.99 -10.85
CA GLU A 302 2.57 -10.37 -10.85
C GLU A 302 2.45 -8.85 -10.68
N THR A 303 3.04 -8.27 -9.62
CA THR A 303 2.81 -6.87 -9.24
C THR A 303 3.96 -5.93 -9.63
N HIS A 304 5.18 -6.26 -9.27
CA HIS A 304 6.35 -5.40 -9.39
C HIS A 304 7.55 -6.11 -9.96
N CYS A 305 8.45 -5.35 -10.59
CA CYS A 305 9.76 -5.86 -11.00
C CYS A 305 10.85 -4.77 -10.96
N THR A 306 12.10 -5.21 -10.91
CA THR A 306 13.29 -4.38 -11.08
C THR A 306 14.32 -5.10 -11.92
N ILE A 307 15.12 -4.35 -12.69
CA ILE A 307 16.14 -4.90 -13.59
C ILE A 307 17.53 -4.42 -13.17
N SER A 308 18.53 -5.30 -13.25
CA SER A 308 19.91 -4.93 -13.01
C SER A 308 20.42 -3.92 -14.06
N ALA A 309 21.43 -3.11 -13.69
CA ALA A 309 21.98 -2.08 -14.55
C ALA A 309 22.49 -2.61 -15.91
N ASN A 310 23.01 -3.83 -15.94
CA ASN A 310 23.45 -4.51 -17.16
C ASN A 310 22.35 -5.25 -17.91
N GLY A 311 21.10 -5.22 -17.39
CA GLY A 311 19.95 -5.87 -17.99
C GLY A 311 19.95 -7.39 -17.94
N SER A 312 20.82 -8.03 -17.15
CA SER A 312 20.98 -9.50 -17.12
C SER A 312 20.15 -10.20 -16.05
N GLU A 313 19.72 -9.49 -15.01
CA GLU A 313 18.92 -10.00 -13.90
C GLU A 313 17.62 -9.20 -13.81
N LEU A 314 16.49 -9.89 -13.60
CA LEU A 314 15.21 -9.29 -13.31
C LEU A 314 14.65 -9.92 -12.05
N TYR A 315 14.26 -9.11 -11.10
CA TYR A 315 13.57 -9.50 -9.87
C TYR A 315 12.12 -9.10 -10.01
N PHE A 316 11.19 -9.94 -9.61
CA PHE A 316 9.76 -9.66 -9.71
C PHE A 316 8.97 -10.35 -8.60
N VAL A 317 7.75 -9.88 -8.37
CA VAL A 317 6.84 -10.38 -7.35
C VAL A 317 5.76 -11.24 -7.98
N SER A 318 5.42 -12.36 -7.33
CA SER A 318 4.32 -13.22 -7.78
C SER A 318 3.72 -14.01 -6.60
N ASP A 319 2.41 -14.25 -6.65
CA ASP A 319 1.70 -15.15 -5.74
C ASP A 319 1.60 -16.60 -6.26
N ARG A 320 2.47 -16.96 -7.19
CA ARG A 320 2.51 -18.32 -7.78
C ARG A 320 2.75 -19.39 -6.72
N PRO A 321 2.13 -20.59 -6.87
CA PRO A 321 2.25 -21.66 -5.87
C PRO A 321 3.69 -22.15 -5.72
N LYS A 322 3.98 -22.72 -4.55
CA LYS A 322 5.30 -23.19 -4.09
C LYS A 322 6.27 -22.07 -3.70
N GLY A 323 5.75 -20.89 -3.40
CA GLY A 323 6.44 -19.84 -2.69
C GLY A 323 6.55 -20.14 -1.19
N SER A 324 7.06 -19.17 -0.43
CA SER A 324 7.18 -19.23 1.02
C SER A 324 5.89 -18.80 1.72
N GLY A 325 5.16 -17.87 1.11
CA GLY A 325 3.99 -17.24 1.71
C GLY A 325 2.92 -16.80 0.70
N GLY A 326 2.50 -15.58 0.82
CA GLY A 326 1.56 -14.93 -0.10
C GLY A 326 2.26 -14.54 -1.40
N ARG A 327 2.63 -13.27 -1.52
CA ARG A 327 3.48 -12.80 -2.61
C ARG A 327 4.95 -12.93 -2.25
N ASP A 328 5.73 -13.52 -3.15
CA ASP A 328 7.16 -13.74 -2.98
C ASP A 328 7.97 -13.02 -4.05
N ILE A 329 9.21 -12.70 -3.76
CA ILE A 329 10.17 -12.18 -4.74
C ILE A 329 10.87 -13.33 -5.44
N TYR A 330 10.86 -13.28 -6.77
CA TYR A 330 11.51 -14.22 -7.68
C TYR A 330 12.58 -13.51 -8.50
N LYS A 331 13.50 -14.28 -9.07
CA LYS A 331 14.56 -13.81 -9.96
C LYS A 331 14.56 -14.60 -11.27
N CYS A 332 14.77 -13.91 -12.40
CA CYS A 332 15.11 -14.48 -13.69
C CYS A 332 16.47 -13.99 -14.16
N LEU A 333 17.21 -14.83 -14.87
CA LEU A 333 18.40 -14.45 -15.61
C LEU A 333 18.09 -14.36 -17.10
N LYS A 334 18.64 -13.36 -17.76
CA LYS A 334 18.51 -13.20 -19.21
C LYS A 334 19.54 -14.06 -19.94
N GLY A 335 19.09 -14.93 -20.82
CA GLY A 335 19.96 -15.77 -21.64
C GLY A 335 20.67 -14.95 -22.74
N GLU A 336 21.69 -15.55 -23.38
CA GLU A 336 22.44 -14.93 -24.49
C GLU A 336 21.53 -14.60 -25.69
N ASN A 337 20.44 -15.33 -25.85
CA ASN A 337 19.41 -15.07 -26.87
C ASN A 337 18.47 -13.89 -26.53
N GLY A 338 18.69 -13.20 -25.40
CA GLY A 338 17.88 -12.09 -24.93
C GLY A 338 16.56 -12.49 -24.28
N VAL A 339 16.28 -13.79 -24.11
CA VAL A 339 15.04 -14.31 -23.49
C VAL A 339 15.27 -14.53 -21.99
N TRP A 340 14.27 -14.23 -21.18
CA TRP A 340 14.29 -14.50 -19.74
C TRP A 340 14.18 -16.01 -19.48
N GLY A 341 15.06 -16.53 -18.63
CA GLY A 341 15.06 -17.93 -18.22
C GLY A 341 14.05 -18.23 -17.13
N VAL A 342 14.07 -19.47 -16.64
CA VAL A 342 13.14 -19.95 -15.60
C VAL A 342 13.26 -19.11 -14.33
N SER A 343 12.12 -18.73 -13.75
CA SER A 343 12.03 -18.00 -12.49
C SER A 343 12.48 -18.84 -11.31
N GLN A 344 13.22 -18.22 -10.39
CA GLN A 344 13.71 -18.83 -9.16
C GLN A 344 13.23 -18.00 -7.96
N ASN A 345 12.58 -18.64 -6.99
CA ASN A 345 12.23 -18.02 -5.71
C ASN A 345 13.51 -17.64 -4.95
N LEU A 346 13.55 -16.47 -4.31
CA LEU A 346 14.73 -16.03 -3.55
C LEU A 346 14.94 -16.81 -2.24
N GLY A 347 13.98 -17.67 -1.86
CA GLY A 347 14.06 -18.54 -0.69
C GLY A 347 13.73 -17.81 0.61
N SER A 348 13.68 -18.60 1.70
CA SER A 348 13.19 -18.19 3.02
C SER A 348 14.06 -17.15 3.76
N LEU A 349 15.20 -16.78 3.20
CA LEU A 349 16.00 -15.67 3.75
C LEU A 349 15.37 -14.32 3.42
N VAL A 350 14.84 -14.17 2.19
CA VAL A 350 14.20 -12.96 1.68
C VAL A 350 12.70 -13.04 1.80
N ASN A 351 12.10 -14.16 1.36
CA ASN A 351 10.66 -14.39 1.38
C ASN A 351 10.20 -15.03 2.69
N THR A 352 9.10 -14.55 3.23
CA THR A 352 8.50 -15.04 4.48
C THR A 352 7.19 -15.78 4.23
N GLU A 353 6.47 -16.13 5.27
CA GLU A 353 5.11 -16.67 5.16
C GLU A 353 4.04 -15.59 4.87
N TYR A 354 4.46 -14.32 4.81
CA TYR A 354 3.61 -13.17 4.52
C TYR A 354 3.88 -12.66 3.09
N ASP A 355 3.53 -11.41 2.83
CA ASP A 355 3.76 -10.78 1.52
C ASP A 355 5.10 -10.04 1.49
N GLU A 356 5.87 -10.25 0.43
CA GLU A 356 6.96 -9.40 0.00
C GLU A 356 6.58 -8.70 -1.31
N ASP A 357 6.92 -7.40 -1.44
CA ASP A 357 6.54 -6.61 -2.61
C ASP A 357 7.56 -5.51 -2.95
N ALA A 358 7.34 -4.83 -4.08
CA ALA A 358 8.07 -3.66 -4.56
C ALA A 358 9.62 -3.80 -4.48
N PRO A 359 10.23 -4.86 -5.05
CA PRO A 359 11.68 -5.01 -5.06
C PRO A 359 12.34 -3.92 -5.89
N PHE A 360 13.45 -3.37 -5.38
CA PHE A 360 14.33 -2.47 -6.11
C PHE A 360 15.80 -2.88 -5.95
N LEU A 361 16.46 -3.15 -7.07
CA LEU A 361 17.89 -3.48 -7.09
C LEU A 361 18.71 -2.20 -7.27
N SER A 362 19.67 -1.94 -6.37
CA SER A 362 20.57 -0.80 -6.51
C SER A 362 21.37 -0.89 -7.83
N ALA A 363 21.76 0.26 -8.38
CA ALA A 363 22.42 0.33 -9.66
C ALA A 363 23.77 -0.44 -9.71
N ASP A 364 24.47 -0.54 -8.55
CA ASP A 364 25.68 -1.36 -8.40
C ASP A 364 25.40 -2.86 -8.18
N GLY A 365 24.10 -3.26 -8.07
CA GLY A 365 23.68 -4.62 -7.84
C GLY A 365 23.98 -5.19 -6.46
N LYS A 366 24.44 -4.35 -5.52
CA LYS A 366 24.86 -4.79 -4.17
C LYS A 366 23.71 -4.83 -3.16
N TYR A 367 22.67 -4.04 -3.35
CA TYR A 367 21.56 -3.90 -2.42
C TYR A 367 20.23 -4.22 -3.10
N LEU A 368 19.42 -5.04 -2.45
CA LEU A 368 18.03 -5.28 -2.81
C LEU A 368 17.15 -4.67 -1.73
N TYR A 369 16.38 -3.65 -2.08
CA TYR A 369 15.34 -3.05 -1.24
C TYR A 369 14.01 -3.70 -1.58
N PHE A 370 13.16 -3.88 -0.59
CA PHE A 370 11.81 -4.41 -0.79
C PHE A 370 10.93 -4.07 0.39
N ALA A 371 9.64 -4.19 0.22
CA ALA A 371 8.66 -4.11 1.30
C ALA A 371 8.25 -5.51 1.76
N SER A 372 8.04 -5.72 3.05
CA SER A 372 7.58 -7.00 3.60
C SER A 372 6.64 -6.80 4.77
N LYS A 373 5.62 -7.66 4.86
CA LYS A 373 4.78 -7.84 6.05
C LYS A 373 5.34 -8.86 7.02
N GLY A 374 6.46 -9.47 6.68
CA GLY A 374 7.15 -10.46 7.50
C GLY A 374 8.36 -9.89 8.24
N HIS A 375 9.33 -10.74 8.52
CA HIS A 375 10.54 -10.40 9.28
C HIS A 375 10.22 -9.71 10.63
N ASN A 376 10.95 -8.65 10.95
CA ASN A 376 10.69 -7.81 12.13
C ASN A 376 9.98 -6.51 11.73
N THR A 377 8.85 -6.62 11.05
CA THR A 377 8.02 -5.47 10.71
C THR A 377 7.46 -4.78 11.96
N MET A 378 7.24 -3.47 11.87
CA MET A 378 6.61 -2.68 12.93
C MET A 378 5.18 -2.25 12.60
N GLY A 379 4.70 -2.59 11.41
CA GLY A 379 3.38 -2.16 10.93
C GLY A 379 2.80 -3.08 9.87
N GLY A 380 2.30 -2.48 8.81
CA GLY A 380 1.89 -3.14 7.59
C GLY A 380 3.08 -3.62 6.77
N PHE A 381 3.22 -3.13 5.54
CA PHE A 381 4.48 -3.27 4.81
C PHE A 381 5.54 -2.35 5.40
N ASP A 382 6.68 -2.92 5.79
CA ASP A 382 7.88 -2.18 6.15
C ASP A 382 8.93 -2.31 5.06
N LEU A 383 9.79 -1.30 4.93
CA LEU A 383 10.93 -1.27 4.03
C LEU A 383 12.12 -2.00 4.63
N PHE A 384 12.68 -2.92 3.85
CA PHE A 384 13.86 -3.72 4.18
C PHE A 384 14.95 -3.56 3.13
N VAL A 385 16.18 -3.87 3.53
CA VAL A 385 17.33 -3.92 2.64
C VAL A 385 18.16 -5.17 2.89
N CYS A 386 18.50 -5.90 1.81
CA CYS A 386 19.51 -6.96 1.80
C CYS A 386 20.78 -6.46 1.13
N GLU A 387 21.93 -6.85 1.65
CA GLU A 387 23.23 -6.65 0.99
C GLU A 387 23.67 -7.98 0.35
N ARG A 388 24.38 -7.91 -0.77
CA ARG A 388 25.05 -9.07 -1.37
C ARG A 388 26.43 -9.29 -0.73
N ASP A 389 26.72 -10.53 -0.37
CA ASP A 389 28.06 -10.94 0.04
C ASP A 389 29.04 -11.01 -1.15
N ALA A 390 30.31 -11.24 -0.87
CA ALA A 390 31.35 -11.37 -1.89
C ALA A 390 31.14 -12.55 -2.87
N SER A 391 30.29 -13.52 -2.51
CA SER A 391 29.90 -14.66 -3.35
C SER A 391 28.66 -14.41 -4.19
N GLY A 392 28.02 -13.24 -4.04
CA GLY A 392 26.83 -12.83 -4.76
C GLY A 392 25.51 -13.30 -4.13
N ASN A 393 25.54 -13.84 -2.91
CA ASN A 393 24.33 -14.25 -2.19
C ASN A 393 23.75 -13.10 -1.37
N TRP A 394 22.44 -13.06 -1.21
CA TRP A 394 21.76 -12.11 -0.33
C TRP A 394 22.02 -12.45 1.13
N MET A 395 22.37 -11.44 1.93
CA MET A 395 22.41 -11.54 3.39
C MET A 395 21.02 -11.30 3.99
N SER A 396 20.87 -11.53 5.30
CA SER A 396 19.63 -11.34 6.01
C SER A 396 19.10 -9.92 5.86
N PRO A 397 17.78 -9.73 5.61
CA PRO A 397 17.17 -8.42 5.52
C PRO A 397 17.32 -7.62 6.80
N VAL A 398 17.55 -6.32 6.64
CA VAL A 398 17.60 -5.34 7.73
C VAL A 398 16.41 -4.39 7.57
N ASN A 399 15.56 -4.29 8.61
CA ASN A 399 14.49 -3.30 8.67
C ASN A 399 15.08 -1.88 8.65
N MET A 400 14.59 -1.03 7.76
CA MET A 400 15.12 0.33 7.59
C MET A 400 14.76 1.24 8.77
N GLY A 401 13.71 0.93 9.53
CA GLY A 401 13.39 1.52 10.83
C GLY A 401 12.61 2.82 10.77
N TYR A 402 12.12 3.22 11.95
CA TYR A 402 11.40 4.48 12.15
C TYR A 402 12.34 5.70 12.03
N PRO A 403 11.92 6.84 11.44
CA PRO A 403 10.57 7.17 10.97
C PRO A 403 10.33 6.85 9.49
N LEU A 404 11.22 6.13 8.81
CA LEU A 404 10.98 5.70 7.42
C LEU A 404 9.83 4.70 7.39
N ASN A 405 9.93 3.64 8.21
CA ASN A 405 8.84 2.72 8.47
C ASN A 405 7.93 3.25 9.59
N THR A 406 6.63 3.01 9.48
CA THR A 406 5.57 3.44 10.38
C THR A 406 4.69 2.26 10.83
N VAL A 407 3.59 2.52 11.52
CA VAL A 407 2.60 1.49 11.90
C VAL A 407 1.63 1.13 10.77
N ASP A 408 1.65 1.81 9.63
CA ASP A 408 0.87 1.51 8.43
C ASP A 408 1.80 1.00 7.31
N ASP A 409 1.35 1.00 6.06
CA ASP A 409 2.15 0.56 4.92
C ASP A 409 3.16 1.63 4.49
N ASP A 410 4.44 1.25 4.43
CA ASP A 410 5.54 1.99 3.82
C ASP A 410 6.12 1.13 2.69
N ILE A 411 6.01 1.61 1.43
CA ILE A 411 6.22 0.77 0.25
C ILE A 411 6.81 1.58 -0.92
N PHE A 412 7.25 0.92 -1.97
CA PHE A 412 7.76 1.51 -3.22
C PHE A 412 9.01 2.37 -3.02
N PHE A 413 9.96 1.85 -2.25
CA PHE A 413 11.21 2.56 -1.97
C PHE A 413 12.19 2.46 -3.13
N GLN A 414 12.56 3.62 -3.68
CA GLN A 414 13.48 3.73 -4.80
C GLN A 414 14.63 4.70 -4.50
N PRO A 415 15.84 4.22 -4.19
CA PRO A 415 17.02 5.05 -4.05
C PRO A 415 17.41 5.73 -5.37
N THR A 416 17.94 6.95 -5.26
CA THR A 416 18.60 7.63 -6.36
C THR A 416 19.89 6.90 -6.76
N SER A 417 20.36 7.13 -7.98
CA SER A 417 21.56 6.46 -8.53
C SER A 417 22.82 6.71 -7.70
N ASP A 418 22.93 7.90 -7.06
CA ASP A 418 24.04 8.25 -6.18
C ASP A 418 23.89 7.70 -4.76
N GLY A 419 22.71 7.12 -4.45
CA GLY A 419 22.39 6.52 -3.16
C GLY A 419 22.28 7.49 -1.98
N LYS A 420 22.21 8.80 -2.23
CA LYS A 420 22.11 9.81 -1.16
C LYS A 420 20.67 10.10 -0.76
N ARG A 421 19.73 9.85 -1.67
CA ARG A 421 18.32 10.05 -1.46
C ARG A 421 17.53 8.84 -1.92
N ALA A 422 16.26 8.79 -1.56
CA ALA A 422 15.30 7.87 -2.12
C ALA A 422 13.92 8.54 -2.19
N TYR A 423 13.06 7.97 -3.03
CA TYR A 423 11.64 8.28 -3.08
C TYR A 423 10.84 7.06 -2.61
N TYR A 424 9.74 7.28 -1.93
CA TYR A 424 8.86 6.21 -1.46
C TYR A 424 7.45 6.72 -1.20
N SER A 425 6.51 5.83 -0.97
CA SER A 425 5.11 6.17 -0.68
C SER A 425 4.73 5.79 0.74
N SER A 426 4.03 6.68 1.42
CA SER A 426 3.59 6.48 2.80
C SER A 426 2.36 7.33 3.12
N ARG A 427 1.61 6.90 4.16
CA ARG A 427 0.51 7.66 4.78
C ARG A 427 1.01 8.33 6.06
N LYS A 428 1.68 9.46 5.90
CA LYS A 428 2.15 10.23 7.07
C LYS A 428 1.22 11.39 7.39
N ASP A 429 1.12 11.70 8.68
CA ASP A 429 0.38 12.88 9.14
C ASP A 429 0.86 14.13 8.42
N GLY A 430 -0.10 14.97 7.99
CA GLY A 430 0.20 16.20 7.24
C GLY A 430 0.46 16.00 5.76
N GLY A 431 0.18 14.82 5.19
CA GLY A 431 0.13 14.56 3.76
C GLY A 431 -0.93 15.38 3.02
N GLN A 432 -0.94 15.30 1.69
CA GLN A 432 -1.88 16.01 0.83
C GLN A 432 -3.13 15.15 0.53
N GLY A 433 -2.99 13.85 0.46
CA GLY A 433 -4.03 12.91 0.07
C GLY A 433 -4.02 11.63 0.89
N ASP A 434 -4.28 10.53 0.22
CA ASP A 434 -4.23 9.17 0.76
C ASP A 434 -2.76 8.73 0.90
N LEU A 435 -2.19 8.06 -0.11
CA LEU A 435 -0.75 7.86 -0.21
C LEU A 435 -0.11 9.09 -0.84
N ASP A 436 0.99 9.53 -0.27
CA ASP A 436 1.81 10.61 -0.81
C ASP A 436 3.23 10.12 -1.11
N ILE A 437 3.87 10.76 -2.06
CA ILE A 437 5.28 10.54 -2.39
C ILE A 437 6.16 11.45 -1.53
N TYR A 438 7.15 10.83 -0.90
CA TYR A 438 8.15 11.49 -0.07
C TYR A 438 9.55 11.30 -0.65
N GLU A 439 10.40 12.31 -0.46
CA GLU A 439 11.84 12.22 -0.61
C GLU A 439 12.47 12.01 0.77
N VAL A 440 13.45 11.13 0.86
CA VAL A 440 14.23 10.90 2.08
C VAL A 440 15.73 11.04 1.80
N GLU A 441 16.43 11.78 2.65
CA GLU A 441 17.90 11.78 2.66
C GLU A 441 18.39 10.52 3.36
N LEU A 442 19.25 9.75 2.67
CA LEU A 442 19.83 8.54 3.22
C LEU A 442 21.12 8.88 3.98
N PRO A 443 21.33 8.31 5.18
CA PRO A 443 22.59 8.51 5.90
C PRO A 443 23.76 8.04 5.03
N ASN A 444 24.90 8.74 5.15
CA ASN A 444 26.11 8.54 4.34
C ASN A 444 26.58 7.06 4.34
N VAL A 445 26.07 6.27 3.43
CA VAL A 445 26.60 4.95 3.11
C VAL A 445 27.66 5.14 2.03
N LYS A 446 28.87 4.68 2.25
CA LYS A 446 29.90 4.62 1.18
C LYS A 446 29.41 3.70 0.08
N ARG A 447 28.90 4.27 -1.01
CA ARG A 447 28.49 3.54 -2.21
C ARG A 447 29.45 3.86 -3.34
N GLU A 448 29.65 2.90 -4.24
CA GLU A 448 30.37 3.16 -5.48
C GLU A 448 29.51 4.10 -6.31
N GLN A 449 30.10 5.25 -6.69
CA GLN A 449 29.42 6.18 -7.59
C GLN A 449 29.46 5.60 -9.00
N LEU A 450 28.29 5.33 -9.56
CA LEU A 450 28.13 4.95 -10.95
C LEU A 450 27.89 6.21 -11.79
N ALA A 451 28.49 6.29 -12.96
CA ALA A 451 28.24 7.33 -13.93
C ALA A 451 27.54 6.73 -15.16
N ALA A 452 26.40 7.27 -15.55
CA ALA A 452 25.77 6.93 -16.82
C ALA A 452 26.29 7.89 -17.91
N LEU A 453 26.84 7.32 -18.99
CA LEU A 453 27.19 8.06 -20.20
C LEU A 453 26.10 7.88 -21.23
N LYS A 454 25.34 8.95 -21.55
CA LYS A 454 24.35 8.97 -22.62
C LYS A 454 24.96 9.67 -23.83
N GLY A 455 25.05 8.99 -24.96
CA GLY A 455 25.60 9.53 -26.19
C GLY A 455 24.85 9.03 -27.42
N LEU A 456 24.75 9.86 -28.45
CA LEU A 456 24.19 9.51 -29.74
C LEU A 456 25.31 9.27 -30.74
N PHE A 457 25.42 8.06 -31.27
CA PHE A 457 26.32 7.77 -32.36
C PHE A 457 25.71 8.21 -33.69
N LYS A 458 26.40 9.11 -34.40
CA LYS A 458 25.98 9.54 -35.74
C LYS A 458 27.03 9.15 -36.75
N SER A 459 26.61 8.63 -37.89
CA SER A 459 27.51 8.47 -39.05
C SER A 459 27.90 9.85 -39.59
N SER A 460 29.16 10.08 -39.84
CA SER A 460 29.66 11.32 -40.48
C SER A 460 29.09 11.60 -41.86
N LYS A 461 28.48 10.60 -42.47
CA LYS A 461 27.86 10.68 -43.82
C LYS A 461 26.33 10.57 -43.82
N ASN A 462 25.67 10.71 -42.65
CA ASN A 462 24.24 10.49 -42.48
C ASN A 462 23.72 9.12 -43.01
N SER A 463 24.58 8.14 -43.20
CA SER A 463 24.20 6.79 -43.56
C SER A 463 23.80 5.98 -42.33
N PRO A 464 22.96 4.95 -42.44
CA PRO A 464 22.64 4.08 -41.34
C PRO A 464 23.88 3.51 -40.67
N LEU A 465 23.90 3.45 -39.33
CA LEU A 465 24.98 2.82 -38.59
C LEU A 465 24.97 1.30 -38.87
N PRO A 466 26.12 0.65 -38.95
CA PRO A 466 26.23 -0.78 -39.17
C PRO A 466 25.49 -1.55 -38.04
N SER A 467 24.73 -2.61 -38.38
CA SER A 467 24.20 -3.55 -37.42
C SER A 467 25.34 -4.22 -36.65
N GLY A 468 25.26 -4.26 -35.32
CA GLY A 468 26.29 -4.87 -34.47
C GLY A 468 27.48 -3.97 -34.12
N LEU A 469 27.33 -2.65 -34.22
CA LEU A 469 28.38 -1.71 -33.78
C LEU A 469 28.70 -1.96 -32.31
N LYS A 470 29.95 -2.28 -32.01
CA LYS A 470 30.47 -2.42 -30.62
C LYS A 470 31.23 -1.17 -30.23
N VAL A 471 30.83 -0.54 -29.14
CA VAL A 471 31.53 0.62 -28.58
C VAL A 471 32.31 0.16 -27.36
N LYS A 472 33.59 0.49 -27.29
CA LYS A 472 34.44 0.29 -26.13
C LYS A 472 34.72 1.65 -25.52
N ILE A 473 34.32 1.81 -24.26
CA ILE A 473 34.69 2.97 -23.44
C ILE A 473 35.91 2.55 -22.62
N SER A 474 36.99 3.30 -22.75
CA SER A 474 38.23 3.06 -22.03
C SER A 474 38.58 4.25 -21.14
#